data_4f72353f1c17f2a012f0e9112e43f727
#
_entry.id   4f72353f1c17f2a012f0e9112e43f727
#
_cell.length_a   1.000
_cell.length_b   1.000
_cell.length_c   1.000
_cell.angle_alpha   90.00
_cell.angle_beta   90.00
_cell.angle_gamma   90.00
#
_symmetry.space_group_name_H-M   'P 1'
#
loop_
_entity.id
_entity.type
_entity.pdbx_description
1 polymer ?
#
loop_
_entity_poly.entity_id
_entity_poly.type
_entity_poly.pdbx_seq_one_letter_code
_entity_poly.pdbx_strand_id
1 'polypeptide(L)'
;MLTCAEPLISPSQIDLRVGHILYCKPHPNADSLFVSTIAMGDDPSSSVITPHAELDLPAEVLAKYSPLPTVRTVCSGLNGLVPLAEMQDRKVVVVANLKPVTMRGIKSAAMVLAASPKAPAGEEASHKKEFVELVSPPEGAQAGDKVFFEGYEGTPEAQLNPKKKVFEQIQPGFKTTADQTVAFDRAQAGWVGEGEKGKVAGEAVARLVTKAGGVCKAPTLKDANIS
;
A
#
# COMPACT_ATOMS: atom_id res chain seq x y z
N MET A 1 10.86 -38.79 8.35
CA MET A 1 9.79 -37.78 8.10
C MET A 1 10.46 -36.45 7.89
N LEU A 2 10.53 -35.98 6.65
CA LEU A 2 11.01 -34.63 6.35
C LEU A 2 9.93 -33.64 6.83
N THR A 3 10.19 -32.95 7.92
CA THR A 3 9.38 -31.80 8.32
C THR A 3 9.54 -30.76 7.22
N CYS A 4 8.49 -30.58 6.43
CA CYS A 4 8.41 -29.44 5.51
C CYS A 4 8.49 -28.18 6.38
N ALA A 5 9.63 -27.50 6.37
CA ALA A 5 9.75 -26.21 7.04
C ALA A 5 8.70 -25.28 6.40
N GLU A 6 7.85 -24.65 7.22
CA GLU A 6 6.92 -23.66 6.71
C GLU A 6 7.70 -22.58 5.95
N PRO A 7 7.19 -22.13 4.80
CA PRO A 7 7.88 -21.10 4.04
C PRO A 7 8.02 -19.85 4.91
N LEU A 8 9.25 -19.34 4.94
CA LEU A 8 9.62 -18.14 5.71
C LEU A 8 8.75 -16.95 5.26
N ILE A 9 8.23 -16.19 6.22
CA ILE A 9 7.50 -14.95 5.94
C ILE A 9 8.49 -13.85 5.59
N SER A 10 8.25 -13.15 4.46
CA SER A 10 9.14 -12.14 3.91
C SER A 10 8.38 -10.96 3.32
N PRO A 11 8.88 -9.72 3.43
CA PRO A 11 8.33 -8.57 2.72
C PRO A 11 8.21 -8.79 1.20
N SER A 12 9.05 -9.64 0.60
CA SER A 12 8.99 -9.97 -0.83
C SER A 12 7.72 -10.69 -1.26
N GLN A 13 6.94 -11.25 -0.31
CA GLN A 13 5.65 -11.88 -0.59
C GLN A 13 4.53 -10.86 -0.82
N ILE A 14 4.73 -9.60 -0.38
CA ILE A 14 3.76 -8.52 -0.53
C ILE A 14 3.97 -7.86 -1.89
N ASP A 15 2.89 -7.75 -2.69
CA ASP A 15 2.93 -7.03 -3.96
C ASP A 15 2.69 -5.53 -3.72
N LEU A 16 3.78 -4.79 -3.59
CA LEU A 16 3.77 -3.34 -3.50
C LEU A 16 3.95 -2.73 -4.89
N ARG A 17 3.11 -1.77 -5.23
CA ARG A 17 3.14 -1.08 -6.53
C ARG A 17 2.88 0.40 -6.38
N VAL A 18 3.30 1.14 -7.40
CA VAL A 18 2.82 2.51 -7.62
C VAL A 18 1.39 2.42 -8.14
N GLY A 19 0.46 3.06 -7.45
CA GLY A 19 -0.90 3.29 -7.89
C GLY A 19 -1.08 4.75 -8.33
N HIS A 20 -1.91 5.00 -9.34
CA HIS A 20 -2.35 6.33 -9.71
C HIS A 20 -3.85 6.45 -9.46
N ILE A 21 -4.23 7.27 -8.49
CA ILE A 21 -5.63 7.58 -8.19
C ILE A 21 -6.14 8.50 -9.30
N LEU A 22 -6.92 7.94 -10.23
CA LEU A 22 -7.50 8.70 -11.32
C LEU A 22 -8.69 9.54 -10.87
N TYR A 23 -9.45 9.00 -9.91
CA TYR A 23 -10.60 9.65 -9.32
C TYR A 23 -10.86 9.12 -7.91
N CYS A 24 -11.32 9.99 -7.04
CA CYS A 24 -11.71 9.67 -5.68
C CYS A 24 -13.01 10.38 -5.31
N LYS A 25 -13.89 9.70 -4.58
CA LYS A 25 -15.13 10.27 -4.05
C LYS A 25 -15.43 9.74 -2.65
N PRO A 26 -16.23 10.46 -1.85
CA PRO A 26 -16.74 9.91 -0.59
C PRO A 26 -17.56 8.62 -0.82
N HIS A 27 -17.47 7.69 0.12
CA HIS A 27 -18.25 6.46 0.06
C HIS A 27 -19.74 6.77 0.35
N PRO A 28 -20.69 6.28 -0.47
CA PRO A 28 -22.10 6.65 -0.35
C PRO A 28 -22.75 6.20 0.98
N ASN A 29 -22.21 5.16 1.62
CA ASN A 29 -22.79 4.53 2.81
C ASN A 29 -21.82 4.48 4.01
N ALA A 30 -20.75 5.31 4.01
CA ALA A 30 -19.77 5.33 5.10
C ALA A 30 -18.97 6.64 5.14
N ASP A 31 -19.23 7.47 6.13
CA ASP A 31 -18.68 8.83 6.24
C ASP A 31 -17.15 8.88 6.36
N SER A 32 -16.52 7.83 6.92
CA SER A 32 -15.06 7.76 7.09
C SER A 32 -14.32 7.17 5.89
N LEU A 33 -15.03 6.73 4.84
CA LEU A 33 -14.42 6.06 3.70
C LEU A 33 -14.39 6.94 2.44
N PHE A 34 -13.30 6.82 1.70
CA PHE A 34 -13.22 7.18 0.29
C PHE A 34 -13.33 5.93 -0.59
N VAL A 35 -13.86 6.13 -1.79
CA VAL A 35 -13.83 5.18 -2.90
C VAL A 35 -12.95 5.76 -4.00
N SER A 36 -11.85 5.10 -4.28
CA SER A 36 -10.85 5.53 -5.26
C SER A 36 -10.83 4.58 -6.45
N THR A 37 -10.75 5.12 -7.65
CA THR A 37 -10.45 4.41 -8.90
C THR A 37 -8.96 4.52 -9.15
N ILE A 38 -8.22 3.41 -9.05
CA ILE A 38 -6.75 3.40 -9.06
C ILE A 38 -6.23 2.53 -10.20
N ALA A 39 -5.41 3.12 -11.08
CA ALA A 39 -4.60 2.39 -12.04
C ALA A 39 -3.32 1.90 -11.35
N MET A 40 -2.96 0.62 -11.51
CA MET A 40 -1.77 0.03 -10.89
C MET A 40 -1.10 -1.04 -11.76
N GLY A 41 -1.25 -0.92 -13.09
CA GLY A 41 -0.58 -1.76 -14.06
C GLY A 41 -1.06 -3.20 -14.11
N ASP A 42 -2.34 -3.44 -13.84
CA ASP A 42 -2.91 -4.79 -13.90
C ASP A 42 -3.10 -5.26 -15.35
N ASP A 43 -2.91 -6.57 -15.54
CA ASP A 43 -3.29 -7.23 -16.79
C ASP A 43 -4.82 -7.15 -16.98
N PRO A 44 -5.31 -6.83 -18.19
CA PRO A 44 -6.75 -6.75 -18.49
C PRO A 44 -7.53 -8.04 -18.19
N SER A 45 -6.88 -9.20 -18.15
CA SER A 45 -7.50 -10.49 -17.81
C SER A 45 -7.61 -10.74 -16.30
N SER A 46 -7.08 -9.86 -15.46
CA SER A 46 -7.06 -10.03 -14.00
C SER A 46 -8.46 -9.96 -13.41
N SER A 47 -8.81 -10.90 -12.53
CA SER A 47 -10.11 -10.97 -11.83
C SER A 47 -10.32 -9.91 -10.74
N VAL A 48 -9.30 -9.11 -10.44
CA VAL A 48 -9.36 -8.07 -9.40
C VAL A 48 -9.60 -6.67 -9.96
N ILE A 49 -9.54 -6.49 -11.29
CA ILE A 49 -9.87 -5.21 -11.93
C ILE A 49 -11.37 -4.90 -11.80
N THR A 50 -11.71 -3.64 -11.87
CA THR A 50 -13.09 -3.19 -11.96
C THR A 50 -13.45 -2.96 -13.42
N PRO A 51 -14.48 -3.65 -13.97
CA PRO A 51 -14.94 -3.41 -15.34
C PRO A 51 -15.30 -1.93 -15.54
N HIS A 52 -14.93 -1.37 -16.69
CA HIS A 52 -15.20 0.05 -16.99
C HIS A 52 -16.70 0.39 -16.93
N ALA A 53 -17.58 -0.56 -17.27
CA ALA A 53 -19.04 -0.38 -17.21
C ALA A 53 -19.59 -0.23 -15.78
N GLU A 54 -18.80 -0.63 -14.76
CA GLU A 54 -19.17 -0.52 -13.35
C GLU A 54 -18.61 0.75 -12.70
N LEU A 55 -17.80 1.53 -13.43
CA LEU A 55 -17.19 2.76 -12.92
C LEU A 55 -18.15 3.95 -13.08
N ASP A 56 -18.39 4.64 -11.99
CA ASP A 56 -19.11 5.92 -11.96
C ASP A 56 -18.08 7.06 -11.97
N LEU A 57 -17.59 7.37 -13.18
CA LEU A 57 -16.57 8.41 -13.41
C LEU A 57 -17.17 9.64 -14.11
N PRO A 58 -16.81 10.85 -13.69
CA PRO A 58 -17.16 12.08 -14.38
C PRO A 58 -16.61 12.11 -15.84
N ALA A 59 -17.32 12.79 -16.72
CA ALA A 59 -16.94 12.90 -18.14
C ALA A 59 -15.54 13.52 -18.33
N GLU A 60 -15.17 14.47 -17.50
CA GLU A 60 -13.84 15.09 -17.51
C GLU A 60 -12.72 14.10 -17.14
N VAL A 61 -12.98 13.16 -16.23
CA VAL A 61 -12.02 12.10 -15.88
C VAL A 61 -11.85 11.14 -17.04
N LEU A 62 -12.96 10.72 -17.68
CA LEU A 62 -12.92 9.87 -18.86
C LEU A 62 -12.19 10.53 -20.04
N ALA A 63 -12.40 11.83 -20.25
CA ALA A 63 -11.70 12.58 -21.28
C ALA A 63 -10.19 12.71 -21.00
N LYS A 64 -9.83 12.96 -19.71
CA LYS A 64 -8.44 13.11 -19.28
C LYS A 64 -7.62 11.82 -19.46
N TYR A 65 -8.22 10.67 -19.17
CA TYR A 65 -7.56 9.36 -19.22
C TYR A 65 -8.06 8.49 -20.37
N SER A 66 -8.05 9.02 -21.57
CA SER A 66 -8.50 8.28 -22.77
C SER A 66 -7.29 7.78 -23.59
N PRO A 67 -7.14 6.44 -23.86
CA PRO A 67 -7.99 5.36 -23.35
C PRO A 67 -7.84 5.14 -21.84
N LEU A 68 -8.95 4.83 -21.18
CA LEU A 68 -8.94 4.53 -19.75
C LEU A 68 -8.13 3.27 -19.47
N PRO A 69 -7.11 3.32 -18.59
CA PRO A 69 -6.32 2.15 -18.24
C PRO A 69 -7.14 1.13 -17.43
N THR A 70 -6.59 -0.07 -17.22
CA THR A 70 -7.13 -1.02 -16.24
C THR A 70 -7.04 -0.42 -14.84
N VAL A 71 -8.13 -0.53 -14.09
CA VAL A 71 -8.23 0.07 -12.75
C VAL A 71 -8.84 -0.90 -11.75
N ARG A 72 -8.59 -0.63 -10.48
CA ARG A 72 -9.28 -1.25 -9.34
C ARG A 72 -10.06 -0.22 -8.57
N THR A 73 -11.20 -0.63 -8.02
CA THR A 73 -11.89 0.12 -6.97
C THR A 73 -11.25 -0.19 -5.62
N VAL A 74 -10.90 0.84 -4.88
CA VAL A 74 -10.24 0.74 -3.57
C VAL A 74 -10.96 1.62 -2.56
N CYS A 75 -11.42 1.02 -1.47
CA CYS A 75 -11.98 1.75 -0.34
C CYS A 75 -10.89 1.99 0.71
N SER A 76 -10.82 3.20 1.27
CA SER A 76 -9.84 3.57 2.29
C SER A 76 -10.46 4.44 3.38
N GLY A 77 -10.06 4.22 4.64
CA GLY A 77 -10.51 4.98 5.82
C GLY A 77 -9.84 6.35 5.93
N LEU A 78 -9.83 7.12 4.85
CA LEU A 78 -9.10 8.38 4.73
C LEU A 78 -10.00 9.62 4.67
N ASN A 79 -11.31 9.44 4.56
CA ASN A 79 -12.26 10.57 4.55
C ASN A 79 -12.29 11.22 5.94
N GLY A 80 -12.06 12.52 5.96
CA GLY A 80 -11.88 13.29 7.20
C GLY A 80 -10.44 13.33 7.73
N LEU A 81 -9.51 12.55 7.14
CA LEU A 81 -8.08 12.54 7.48
C LEU A 81 -7.22 13.16 6.39
N VAL A 82 -7.63 13.00 5.13
CA VAL A 82 -6.97 13.57 3.96
C VAL A 82 -8.01 14.37 3.17
N PRO A 83 -7.71 15.62 2.77
CA PRO A 83 -8.62 16.39 1.91
C PRO A 83 -8.90 15.66 0.59
N LEU A 84 -10.16 15.65 0.15
CA LEU A 84 -10.55 14.99 -1.10
C LEU A 84 -9.76 15.51 -2.32
N ALA A 85 -9.45 16.81 -2.34
CA ALA A 85 -8.66 17.40 -3.41
C ALA A 85 -7.24 16.82 -3.51
N GLU A 86 -6.65 16.40 -2.38
CA GLU A 86 -5.32 15.79 -2.33
C GLU A 86 -5.33 14.32 -2.76
N MET A 87 -6.51 13.71 -2.84
CA MET A 87 -6.67 12.34 -3.34
C MET A 87 -6.77 12.29 -4.87
N GLN A 88 -7.16 13.39 -5.52
CA GLN A 88 -7.36 13.42 -6.96
C GLN A 88 -6.04 13.42 -7.71
N ASP A 89 -5.97 12.63 -8.80
CA ASP A 89 -4.82 12.60 -9.72
C ASP A 89 -3.47 12.38 -9.01
N ARG A 90 -3.46 11.60 -7.93
CA ARG A 90 -2.31 11.41 -7.06
C ARG A 90 -1.68 10.03 -7.23
N LYS A 91 -0.35 9.99 -7.31
CA LYS A 91 0.41 8.74 -7.22
C LYS A 91 0.63 8.37 -5.75
N VAL A 92 0.43 7.09 -5.45
CA VAL A 92 0.51 6.50 -4.10
C VAL A 92 1.20 5.14 -4.16
N VAL A 93 1.59 4.61 -3.02
CA VAL A 93 2.00 3.20 -2.92
C VAL A 93 0.81 2.36 -2.45
N VAL A 94 0.58 1.24 -3.12
CA VAL A 94 -0.53 0.32 -2.82
C VAL A 94 -0.05 -1.09 -2.54
N VAL A 95 -0.77 -1.81 -1.70
CA VAL A 95 -0.66 -3.27 -1.53
C VAL A 95 -1.66 -3.92 -2.46
N ALA A 96 -1.17 -4.62 -3.49
CA ALA A 96 -1.97 -5.09 -4.61
C ALA A 96 -2.43 -6.57 -4.49
N ASN A 97 -1.85 -7.37 -3.59
CA ASN A 97 -2.15 -8.79 -3.48
C ASN A 97 -2.88 -9.22 -2.20
N LEU A 98 -3.49 -8.28 -1.49
CA LEU A 98 -4.45 -8.62 -0.44
C LEU A 98 -5.71 -9.26 -1.05
N LYS A 99 -6.35 -10.16 -0.30
CA LYS A 99 -7.65 -10.68 -0.71
C LYS A 99 -8.66 -9.52 -0.76
N PRO A 100 -9.39 -9.34 -1.88
CA PRO A 100 -10.42 -8.32 -1.96
C PRO A 100 -11.49 -8.49 -0.87
N VAL A 101 -11.94 -7.37 -0.31
CA VAL A 101 -12.97 -7.33 0.75
C VAL A 101 -14.10 -6.40 0.33
N THR A 102 -15.32 -6.70 0.78
CA THR A 102 -16.46 -5.80 0.58
C THR A 102 -16.60 -4.87 1.78
N MET A 103 -16.49 -3.57 1.53
CA MET A 103 -16.61 -2.52 2.53
C MET A 103 -17.91 -1.74 2.29
N ARG A 104 -18.90 -1.92 3.18
CA ARG A 104 -20.22 -1.26 3.09
C ARG A 104 -20.89 -1.36 1.71
N GLY A 105 -20.76 -2.53 1.05
CA GLY A 105 -21.37 -2.82 -0.26
C GLY A 105 -20.45 -2.61 -1.47
N ILE A 106 -19.27 -2.01 -1.31
CA ILE A 106 -18.31 -1.80 -2.40
C ILE A 106 -17.11 -2.73 -2.24
N LYS A 107 -16.75 -3.46 -3.31
CA LYS A 107 -15.57 -4.35 -3.35
C LYS A 107 -14.30 -3.50 -3.42
N SER A 108 -13.45 -3.60 -2.39
CA SER A 108 -12.11 -3.03 -2.36
C SER A 108 -11.09 -4.09 -2.74
N ALA A 109 -10.28 -3.83 -3.77
CA ALA A 109 -9.36 -4.81 -4.35
C ALA A 109 -7.87 -4.47 -4.17
N ALA A 110 -7.54 -3.53 -3.30
CA ALA A 110 -6.18 -3.17 -2.89
C ALA A 110 -6.24 -2.33 -1.60
N MET A 111 -5.08 -1.94 -1.07
CA MET A 111 -4.97 -1.03 0.07
C MET A 111 -3.94 0.05 -0.24
N VAL A 112 -4.25 1.31 0.07
CA VAL A 112 -3.32 2.44 -0.04
C VAL A 112 -2.49 2.52 1.23
N LEU A 113 -1.17 2.65 1.12
CA LEU A 113 -0.28 2.84 2.26
C LEU A 113 -0.30 4.30 2.73
N ALA A 114 -0.45 4.48 4.03
CA ALA A 114 -0.43 5.78 4.67
C ALA A 114 0.43 5.78 5.94
N ALA A 115 1.13 6.88 6.19
CA ALA A 115 1.85 7.14 7.42
C ALA A 115 0.92 7.75 8.47
N SER A 116 1.06 7.33 9.72
CA SER A 116 0.36 7.92 10.87
C SER A 116 1.32 8.12 12.04
N PRO A 117 1.20 9.20 12.83
CA PRO A 117 2.02 9.39 14.01
C PRO A 117 1.96 8.18 14.94
N LYS A 118 3.07 7.88 15.61
CA LYS A 118 3.06 6.91 16.72
C LYS A 118 2.28 7.48 17.89
N ALA A 119 1.49 6.62 18.55
CA ALA A 119 0.91 7.00 19.83
C ALA A 119 2.03 7.33 20.85
N PRO A 120 1.83 8.32 21.72
CA PRO A 120 2.74 8.58 22.82
C PRO A 120 2.97 7.32 23.67
N ALA A 121 4.19 7.16 24.18
CA ALA A 121 4.51 6.02 25.04
C ALA A 121 3.59 6.01 26.27
N GLY A 122 2.85 4.91 26.47
CA GLY A 122 1.93 4.75 27.61
C GLY A 122 0.45 5.07 27.33
N GLU A 123 0.12 5.58 26.14
CA GLU A 123 -1.25 5.70 25.69
C GLU A 123 -1.57 4.53 24.74
N GLU A 124 -2.72 3.87 24.97
CA GLU A 124 -3.25 2.95 23.95
C GLU A 124 -3.50 3.76 22.67
N ALA A 125 -3.08 3.22 21.52
CA ALA A 125 -3.30 3.85 20.23
C ALA A 125 -4.79 4.22 20.13
N SER A 126 -5.11 5.51 20.24
CA SER A 126 -6.48 5.98 20.09
C SER A 126 -6.95 5.49 18.72
N HIS A 127 -8.08 4.82 18.65
CA HIS A 127 -8.64 4.32 17.39
C HIS A 127 -8.98 5.46 16.40
N LYS A 128 -8.88 6.70 16.83
CA LYS A 128 -9.13 7.90 16.04
C LYS A 128 -7.79 8.49 15.61
N LYS A 129 -7.33 8.12 14.41
CA LYS A 129 -6.22 8.83 13.76
C LYS A 129 -6.70 10.26 13.51
N GLU A 130 -5.93 11.26 13.97
CA GLU A 130 -6.25 12.67 13.73
C GLU A 130 -5.61 13.19 12.45
N PHE A 131 -4.55 12.53 12.01
CA PHE A 131 -3.77 12.94 10.85
C PHE A 131 -3.08 11.73 10.21
N VAL A 132 -3.06 11.68 8.89
CA VAL A 132 -2.30 10.69 8.10
C VAL A 132 -1.75 11.33 6.84
N GLU A 133 -0.66 10.78 6.33
CA GLU A 133 -0.04 11.16 5.06
C GLU A 133 0.04 9.96 4.13
N LEU A 134 -0.33 10.14 2.87
CA LEU A 134 -0.18 9.09 1.87
C LEU A 134 1.30 8.88 1.53
N VAL A 135 1.71 7.62 1.41
CA VAL A 135 3.05 7.30 0.93
C VAL A 135 3.14 7.65 -0.55
N SER A 136 4.06 8.55 -0.86
CA SER A 136 4.33 9.00 -2.22
C SER A 136 5.49 8.22 -2.82
N PRO A 137 5.35 7.66 -4.05
CA PRO A 137 6.47 7.11 -4.79
C PRO A 137 7.41 8.23 -5.25
N PRO A 138 8.64 7.90 -5.72
CA PRO A 138 9.56 8.89 -6.24
C PRO A 138 8.99 9.58 -7.49
N GLU A 139 9.49 10.79 -7.75
CA GLU A 139 9.16 11.53 -8.96
C GLU A 139 9.49 10.70 -10.22
N GLY A 140 8.63 10.78 -11.23
CA GLY A 140 8.78 10.01 -12.46
C GLY A 140 8.23 8.57 -12.42
N ALA A 141 7.96 8.00 -11.24
CA ALA A 141 7.37 6.67 -11.13
C ALA A 141 6.01 6.59 -11.84
N GLN A 142 5.72 5.44 -12.44
CA GLN A 142 4.50 5.20 -13.21
C GLN A 142 3.58 4.20 -12.52
N ALA A 143 2.27 4.28 -12.78
CA ALA A 143 1.32 3.29 -12.31
C ALA A 143 1.73 1.88 -12.75
N GLY A 144 1.81 0.96 -11.81
CA GLY A 144 2.27 -0.42 -12.02
C GLY A 144 3.75 -0.65 -11.75
N ASP A 145 4.56 0.41 -11.55
CA ASP A 145 5.96 0.22 -11.15
C ASP A 145 6.03 -0.57 -9.84
N LYS A 146 6.89 -1.59 -9.84
CA LYS A 146 7.13 -2.40 -8.65
C LYS A 146 7.90 -1.60 -7.60
N VAL A 147 7.45 -1.77 -6.37
CA VAL A 147 8.05 -1.18 -5.17
C VAL A 147 8.44 -2.31 -4.23
N PHE A 148 9.59 -2.23 -3.62
CA PHE A 148 10.09 -3.27 -2.71
C PHE A 148 11.04 -2.66 -1.67
N PHE A 149 11.26 -3.37 -0.58
CA PHE A 149 12.28 -3.01 0.39
C PHE A 149 13.65 -3.51 -0.08
N GLU A 150 14.67 -2.68 -0.02
CA GLU A 150 16.05 -3.02 -0.41
C GLU A 150 16.51 -4.31 0.27
N GLY A 151 17.03 -5.26 -0.50
CA GLY A 151 17.42 -6.58 0.00
C GLY A 151 16.28 -7.60 0.16
N TYR A 152 15.03 -7.19 -0.13
CA TYR A 152 13.84 -8.04 -0.10
C TYR A 152 13.16 -8.10 -1.49
N GLU A 153 13.97 -8.08 -2.54
CA GLU A 153 13.50 -8.31 -3.89
C GLU A 153 13.00 -9.76 -4.02
N GLY A 154 11.93 -9.95 -4.78
CA GLY A 154 11.37 -11.29 -4.99
C GLY A 154 10.14 -11.28 -5.86
N THR A 155 9.52 -12.44 -5.97
CA THR A 155 8.24 -12.60 -6.67
C THR A 155 7.13 -12.63 -5.62
N PRO A 156 6.26 -11.63 -5.57
CA PRO A 156 5.13 -11.61 -4.65
C PRO A 156 4.19 -12.79 -4.88
N GLU A 157 3.47 -13.21 -3.82
CA GLU A 157 2.36 -14.15 -3.97
C GLU A 157 1.27 -13.54 -4.87
N ALA A 158 0.61 -14.36 -5.69
CA ALA A 158 -0.51 -13.89 -6.52
C ALA A 158 -1.63 -13.28 -5.67
N GLN A 159 -1.90 -13.87 -4.52
CA GLN A 159 -2.80 -13.36 -3.48
C GLN A 159 -2.34 -13.89 -2.11
N LEU A 160 -2.19 -12.97 -1.15
CA LEU A 160 -1.88 -13.35 0.23
C LEU A 160 -3.02 -14.16 0.85
N ASN A 161 -2.67 -15.27 1.49
CA ASN A 161 -3.63 -16.08 2.23
C ASN A 161 -3.95 -15.42 3.58
N PRO A 162 -5.20 -14.97 3.83
CA PRO A 162 -5.54 -14.29 5.09
C PRO A 162 -5.30 -15.14 6.34
N LYS A 163 -5.35 -16.47 6.23
CA LYS A 163 -5.09 -17.38 7.36
C LYS A 163 -3.64 -17.34 7.81
N LYS A 164 -2.70 -17.06 6.90
CA LYS A 164 -1.27 -16.97 7.22
C LYS A 164 -0.89 -15.64 7.86
N LYS A 165 -1.74 -14.62 7.75
CA LYS A 165 -1.51 -13.26 8.30
C LYS A 165 -0.15 -12.68 7.92
N VAL A 166 0.29 -12.91 6.68
CA VAL A 166 1.61 -12.46 6.19
C VAL A 166 1.76 -10.96 6.33
N PHE A 167 0.75 -10.22 5.83
CA PHE A 167 0.77 -8.75 5.90
C PHE A 167 0.83 -8.26 7.36
N GLU A 168 -0.03 -8.79 8.23
CA GLU A 168 -0.15 -8.38 9.62
C GLU A 168 1.11 -8.69 10.45
N GLN A 169 1.91 -9.67 10.03
CA GLN A 169 3.19 -9.98 10.69
C GLN A 169 4.32 -9.08 10.22
N ILE A 170 4.29 -8.61 8.97
CA ILE A 170 5.34 -7.78 8.37
C ILE A 170 5.08 -6.29 8.61
N GLN A 171 3.83 -5.85 8.49
CA GLN A 171 3.42 -4.44 8.57
C GLN A 171 3.90 -3.70 9.84
N PRO A 172 4.00 -4.29 11.04
CA PRO A 172 4.57 -3.59 12.19
C PRO A 172 6.01 -3.08 11.98
N GLY A 173 6.75 -3.69 11.04
CA GLY A 173 8.07 -3.22 10.63
C GLY A 173 8.05 -2.03 9.67
N PHE A 174 6.89 -1.65 9.12
CA PHE A 174 6.79 -0.52 8.20
C PHE A 174 6.79 0.79 8.97
N LYS A 175 7.73 1.66 8.65
CA LYS A 175 7.88 2.97 9.32
C LYS A 175 8.42 4.03 8.37
N THR A 176 8.34 5.30 8.78
CA THR A 176 9.17 6.35 8.21
C THR A 176 10.44 6.52 9.04
N THR A 177 11.51 6.95 8.40
CA THR A 177 12.80 7.31 9.02
C THR A 177 12.83 8.81 9.36
N ALA A 178 13.92 9.27 9.97
CA ALA A 178 14.10 10.68 10.32
C ALA A 178 14.12 11.63 9.10
N ASP A 179 14.40 11.12 7.90
CA ASP A 179 14.35 11.84 6.62
C ASP A 179 13.07 11.57 5.82
N GLN A 180 12.00 11.05 6.47
CA GLN A 180 10.68 10.71 5.90
C GLN A 180 10.68 9.56 4.90
N THR A 181 11.81 8.91 4.66
CA THR A 181 11.85 7.73 3.79
C THR A 181 11.05 6.59 4.42
N VAL A 182 10.21 5.93 3.61
CA VAL A 182 9.52 4.73 4.06
C VAL A 182 10.49 3.56 4.07
N ALA A 183 10.49 2.81 5.14
CA ALA A 183 11.42 1.72 5.36
C ALA A 183 10.79 0.55 6.12
N PHE A 184 11.44 -0.61 6.04
CA PHE A 184 11.11 -1.79 6.80
C PHE A 184 12.17 -2.02 7.88
N ASP A 185 11.73 -2.02 9.13
CA ASP A 185 12.55 -2.35 10.30
C ASP A 185 12.22 -3.78 10.74
N ARG A 186 13.13 -4.69 10.43
CA ARG A 186 12.97 -6.09 10.76
C ARG A 186 12.77 -6.34 12.26
N ALA A 187 13.37 -5.53 13.14
CA ALA A 187 13.27 -5.72 14.59
C ALA A 187 11.85 -5.46 15.11
N GLN A 188 11.04 -4.71 14.38
CA GLN A 188 9.65 -4.39 14.72
C GLN A 188 8.62 -5.32 14.05
N ALA A 189 9.03 -6.10 13.06
CA ALA A 189 8.17 -7.13 12.45
C ALA A 189 7.94 -8.30 13.41
N GLY A 190 6.77 -8.94 13.31
CA GLY A 190 6.41 -10.07 14.19
C GLY A 190 7.33 -11.27 14.00
N TRP A 191 7.57 -11.69 12.75
CA TRP A 191 8.51 -12.74 12.41
C TRP A 191 8.93 -12.65 10.96
N VAL A 192 10.23 -12.62 10.72
CA VAL A 192 10.85 -12.68 9.39
C VAL A 192 11.91 -13.79 9.44
N GLY A 193 11.79 -14.74 8.54
CA GLY A 193 12.57 -15.97 8.58
C GLY A 193 14.08 -15.79 8.51
N GLU A 194 14.80 -16.79 9.03
CA GLU A 194 16.27 -16.74 9.14
C GLU A 194 17.01 -16.71 7.80
N GLY A 195 16.39 -17.18 6.69
CA GLY A 195 17.01 -17.22 5.36
C GLY A 195 17.30 -15.84 4.76
N GLU A 196 16.71 -14.79 5.31
CA GLU A 196 16.94 -13.40 4.88
C GLU A 196 17.91 -12.63 5.78
N LYS A 197 18.53 -13.31 6.75
CA LYS A 197 19.65 -12.76 7.49
C LYS A 197 20.80 -12.45 6.54
N GLY A 198 21.02 -11.19 6.24
CA GLY A 198 22.28 -10.75 5.66
C GLY A 198 22.25 -10.25 4.23
N LYS A 199 21.10 -10.04 3.61
CA LYS A 199 21.08 -9.39 2.29
C LYS A 199 21.25 -7.87 2.35
N VAL A 200 21.02 -7.25 3.51
CA VAL A 200 21.39 -5.86 3.76
C VAL A 200 22.56 -5.87 4.72
N ALA A 201 23.76 -5.93 4.19
CA ALA A 201 24.97 -5.83 4.99
C ALA A 201 25.01 -4.45 5.67
N GLY A 202 24.81 -4.42 6.98
CA GLY A 202 25.05 -3.25 7.83
C GLY A 202 23.87 -2.38 8.21
N GLU A 203 22.70 -2.51 7.61
CA GLU A 203 21.54 -1.68 8.00
C GLU A 203 20.38 -2.52 8.56
N ALA A 204 19.96 -2.19 9.78
CA ALA A 204 18.78 -2.80 10.42
C ALA A 204 17.46 -2.39 9.72
N VAL A 205 17.51 -1.46 8.77
CA VAL A 205 16.35 -0.80 8.16
C VAL A 205 16.51 -0.75 6.64
N ALA A 206 15.61 -1.43 5.93
CA ALA A 206 15.58 -1.49 4.47
C ALA A 206 14.65 -0.40 3.91
N ARG A 207 15.12 0.45 3.00
CA ARG A 207 14.31 1.52 2.38
C ARG A 207 13.33 0.95 1.36
N LEU A 208 12.17 1.58 1.25
CA LEU A 208 11.18 1.27 0.22
C LEU A 208 11.53 2.01 -1.07
N VAL A 209 11.83 1.27 -2.11
CA VAL A 209 12.35 1.82 -3.38
C VAL A 209 11.60 1.26 -4.58
N THR A 210 11.66 1.98 -5.70
CA THR A 210 11.28 1.48 -7.02
C THR A 210 12.48 0.78 -7.69
N LYS A 211 12.22 -0.01 -8.73
CA LYS A 211 13.28 -0.66 -9.51
C LYS A 211 14.25 0.36 -10.12
N ALA A 212 13.82 1.58 -10.40
CA ALA A 212 14.68 2.67 -10.89
C ALA A 212 15.56 3.29 -9.79
N GLY A 213 15.46 2.85 -8.51
CA GLY A 213 16.29 3.28 -7.40
C GLY A 213 15.77 4.49 -6.62
N GLY A 214 14.64 5.07 -7.02
CA GLY A 214 14.02 6.17 -6.26
C GLY A 214 13.32 5.69 -4.99
N VAL A 215 13.40 6.47 -3.90
CA VAL A 215 12.83 6.14 -2.60
C VAL A 215 11.39 6.64 -2.44
N CYS A 216 10.55 5.84 -1.77
CA CYS A 216 9.20 6.25 -1.38
C CYS A 216 9.24 7.02 -0.06
N LYS A 217 8.42 8.06 0.07
CA LYS A 217 8.44 8.96 1.23
C LYS A 217 7.04 9.31 1.74
N ALA A 218 6.96 9.64 3.02
CA ALA A 218 5.87 10.45 3.55
C ALA A 218 6.23 11.94 3.40
N PRO A 219 5.25 12.86 3.19
CA PRO A 219 5.52 14.28 3.02
C PRO A 219 6.27 14.93 4.20
N THR A 220 5.83 14.70 5.42
CA THR A 220 6.39 15.35 6.63
C THR A 220 6.62 14.41 7.81
N LEU A 221 5.89 13.30 7.90
CA LEU A 221 5.92 12.40 9.04
C LEU A 221 7.24 11.63 9.14
N LYS A 222 7.89 11.77 10.29
CA LYS A 222 9.13 11.11 10.69
C LYS A 222 8.84 10.09 11.78
N ASP A 223 9.60 8.98 11.78
CA ASP A 223 9.46 7.91 12.78
C ASP A 223 8.02 7.42 13.00
N ALA A 224 7.18 7.59 11.99
CA ALA A 224 5.76 7.27 11.99
C ALA A 224 5.51 5.81 11.60
N ASN A 225 4.35 5.28 11.97
CA ASN A 225 3.90 3.96 11.52
C ASN A 225 3.32 4.05 10.11
N ILE A 226 3.51 2.99 9.32
CA ILE A 226 2.89 2.83 8.00
C ILE A 226 1.84 1.72 8.06
N SER A 227 0.65 2.00 7.54
CA SER A 227 -0.44 1.03 7.48
C SER A 227 -1.27 1.21 6.20
#